data_b305a96e5c2652b4f1524cb5646f4735
#
_entry.id   b305a96e5c2652b4f1524cb5646f4735
#
_cell.length_a   1.000
_cell.length_b   1.000
_cell.length_c   1.000
_cell.angle_alpha   90.00
_cell.angle_beta   90.00
_cell.angle_gamma   90.00
#
_symmetry.space_group_name_H-M   'P 1'
#
loop_
_entity.id
_entity.type
_entity.pdbx_description
1 polymer ?
#
loop_
_entity_poly.entity_id
_entity_poly.type
_entity_poly.pdbx_seq_one_letter_code
_entity_poly.pdbx_strand_id
1 'polypeptide(L)'
;MKKYNVAILGATGAVGQEMLKVLEEYDIPVEKLLPLASAKSAGGTVSFKGEDVKIEEAREDSFTGMDFVLGAVKNPMSRRFAPAIVNSGAVYIDNSSAFRMDPEVPLVVPEINGEDAFKNKGIIANPNCSSIITLMAVGGIAKLSPIKSMVACTYQAVSGAGQAGLVELEAQMLALAEGKKPEAKVFPTQIAMNVIPHIGDELENGYTDEEMKMQNEGRRILHLPELKVTCTCVRVPVMRSHSISVTLRTARKVSVAEANEAIRAFPGCRLIEDYDGRNYPTPLDTSNQDLVWVGRVREDLTDENGLTLWCCGDQIRKGAAANAVQILKRMIEA
;
A
#
# COMPACT_ATOMS: atom_id res chain seq x y z
N MET A 1 -28.82 -9.11 -3.00
CA MET A 1 -27.64 -8.66 -2.21
C MET A 1 -27.81 -7.18 -1.92
N LYS A 2 -27.53 -6.71 -0.70
CA LYS A 2 -27.59 -5.27 -0.37
C LYS A 2 -26.58 -4.53 -1.24
N LYS A 3 -26.96 -3.38 -1.78
CA LYS A 3 -26.08 -2.48 -2.51
C LYS A 3 -25.70 -1.28 -1.65
N TYR A 4 -24.59 -0.63 -1.96
CA TYR A 4 -24.00 0.40 -1.15
C TYR A 4 -23.69 1.67 -1.94
N ASN A 5 -23.86 2.82 -1.32
CA ASN A 5 -23.41 4.10 -1.86
C ASN A 5 -21.95 4.32 -1.49
N VAL A 6 -21.08 4.43 -2.48
CA VAL A 6 -19.63 4.55 -2.30
C VAL A 6 -19.13 5.86 -2.88
N ALA A 7 -18.42 6.65 -2.10
CA ALA A 7 -17.69 7.82 -2.59
C ALA A 7 -16.19 7.52 -2.69
N ILE A 8 -15.51 8.11 -3.68
CA ILE A 8 -14.06 8.11 -3.78
C ILE A 8 -13.56 9.54 -3.65
N LEU A 9 -12.97 9.88 -2.53
CA LEU A 9 -12.36 11.17 -2.29
C LEU A 9 -10.94 11.21 -2.88
N GLY A 10 -10.74 11.97 -3.96
CA GLY A 10 -9.51 11.98 -4.75
C GLY A 10 -9.56 11.05 -5.96
N ALA A 11 -10.73 10.91 -6.58
CA ALA A 11 -11.02 9.99 -7.68
C ALA A 11 -10.13 10.19 -8.94
N THR A 12 -9.53 11.36 -9.14
CA THR A 12 -8.67 11.68 -10.30
C THR A 12 -7.20 11.31 -10.11
N GLY A 13 -6.78 10.97 -8.88
CA GLY A 13 -5.42 10.55 -8.57
C GLY A 13 -5.15 9.09 -8.97
N ALA A 14 -3.87 8.69 -9.05
CA ALA A 14 -3.48 7.33 -9.44
C ALA A 14 -4.15 6.25 -8.58
N VAL A 15 -4.18 6.43 -7.25
CA VAL A 15 -4.83 5.49 -6.32
C VAL A 15 -6.35 5.53 -6.47
N GLY A 16 -6.97 6.72 -6.64
CA GLY A 16 -8.41 6.85 -6.84
C GLY A 16 -8.90 6.18 -8.13
N GLN A 17 -8.15 6.33 -9.22
CA GLN A 17 -8.41 5.65 -10.50
C GLN A 17 -8.26 4.12 -10.37
N GLU A 18 -7.29 3.65 -9.60
CA GLU A 18 -7.11 2.24 -9.35
C GLU A 18 -8.23 1.67 -8.45
N MET A 19 -8.74 2.46 -7.47
CA MET A 19 -9.90 2.07 -6.66
C MET A 19 -11.16 1.82 -7.50
N LEU A 20 -11.40 2.66 -8.53
CA LEU A 20 -12.51 2.45 -9.46
C LEU A 20 -12.42 1.08 -10.13
N LYS A 21 -11.25 0.73 -10.69
CA LYS A 21 -11.01 -0.55 -11.35
C LYS A 21 -11.18 -1.73 -10.38
N VAL A 22 -10.61 -1.62 -9.18
CA VAL A 22 -10.69 -2.69 -8.18
C VAL A 22 -12.11 -2.89 -7.67
N LEU A 23 -12.91 -1.82 -7.52
CA LEU A 23 -14.34 -1.95 -7.19
C LEU A 23 -15.10 -2.75 -8.24
N GLU A 24 -14.79 -2.58 -9.53
CA GLU A 24 -15.37 -3.36 -10.62
C GLU A 24 -14.87 -4.81 -10.60
N GLU A 25 -13.56 -5.03 -10.55
CA GLU A 25 -12.92 -6.33 -10.58
C GLU A 25 -13.34 -7.24 -9.42
N TYR A 26 -13.61 -6.66 -8.24
CA TYR A 26 -14.08 -7.38 -7.06
C TYR A 26 -15.60 -7.52 -6.99
N ASP A 27 -16.29 -7.05 -8.02
CA ASP A 27 -17.75 -7.05 -8.12
C ASP A 27 -18.45 -6.48 -6.87
N ILE A 28 -17.91 -5.37 -6.35
CA ILE A 28 -18.51 -4.71 -5.20
C ILE A 28 -19.92 -4.22 -5.56
N PRO A 29 -20.93 -4.53 -4.73
CA PRO A 29 -22.33 -4.17 -5.02
C PRO A 29 -22.59 -2.68 -4.79
N VAL A 30 -22.08 -1.83 -5.69
CA VAL A 30 -22.26 -0.38 -5.65
C VAL A 30 -23.64 -0.03 -6.24
N GLU A 31 -24.46 0.70 -5.46
CA GLU A 31 -25.72 1.29 -5.92
C GLU A 31 -25.46 2.65 -6.56
N LYS A 32 -24.72 3.52 -5.86
CA LYS A 32 -24.33 4.84 -6.34
C LYS A 32 -22.84 5.02 -6.13
N LEU A 33 -22.12 5.38 -7.20
CA LEU A 33 -20.74 5.85 -7.14
C LEU A 33 -20.72 7.38 -7.13
N LEU A 34 -19.96 7.98 -6.20
CA LEU A 34 -19.71 9.41 -6.13
C LEU A 34 -18.21 9.71 -6.21
N PRO A 35 -17.66 9.99 -7.40
CA PRO A 35 -16.27 10.40 -7.55
C PRO A 35 -16.12 11.87 -7.17
N LEU A 36 -15.26 12.13 -6.16
CA LEU A 36 -15.00 13.46 -5.62
C LEU A 36 -13.56 13.90 -5.92
N ALA A 37 -13.39 15.15 -6.33
CA ALA A 37 -12.09 15.74 -6.58
C ALA A 37 -12.06 17.23 -6.20
N SER A 38 -10.92 17.91 -6.47
CA SER A 38 -10.84 19.36 -6.30
C SER A 38 -11.71 20.11 -7.31
N ALA A 39 -12.05 21.37 -7.03
CA ALA A 39 -12.78 22.25 -7.95
C ALA A 39 -12.19 22.28 -9.38
N LYS A 40 -10.85 22.16 -9.50
CA LYS A 40 -10.15 22.12 -10.80
C LYS A 40 -10.53 20.92 -11.66
N SER A 41 -10.84 19.78 -11.03
CA SER A 41 -11.15 18.51 -11.71
C SER A 41 -12.65 18.21 -11.77
N ALA A 42 -13.45 18.97 -11.02
CA ALA A 42 -14.91 18.84 -11.02
C ALA A 42 -15.49 19.17 -12.41
N GLY A 43 -16.56 18.46 -12.77
CA GLY A 43 -17.21 18.58 -14.10
C GLY A 43 -16.66 17.64 -15.16
N GLY A 44 -15.48 17.03 -14.95
CA GLY A 44 -14.99 15.91 -15.76
C GLY A 44 -15.73 14.61 -15.43
N THR A 45 -15.32 13.51 -16.06
CA THR A 45 -15.89 12.17 -15.83
C THR A 45 -14.82 11.15 -15.48
N VAL A 46 -15.25 10.06 -14.81
CA VAL A 46 -14.51 8.81 -14.68
C VAL A 46 -15.36 7.68 -15.24
N SER A 47 -14.74 6.66 -15.82
CA SER A 47 -15.45 5.46 -16.26
C SER A 47 -15.64 4.51 -15.09
N PHE A 48 -16.87 3.98 -14.95
CA PHE A 48 -17.20 2.94 -13.98
C PHE A 48 -18.29 2.03 -14.52
N LYS A 49 -18.04 0.73 -14.57
CA LYS A 49 -18.95 -0.29 -15.15
C LYS A 49 -19.44 0.04 -16.57
N GLY A 50 -18.55 0.66 -17.36
CA GLY A 50 -18.84 1.07 -18.74
C GLY A 50 -19.65 2.35 -18.90
N GLU A 51 -19.95 3.05 -17.81
CA GLU A 51 -20.64 4.33 -17.82
C GLU A 51 -19.72 5.47 -17.41
N ASP A 52 -19.95 6.65 -17.98
CA ASP A 52 -19.27 7.90 -17.59
C ASP A 52 -19.95 8.50 -16.36
N VAL A 53 -19.28 8.48 -15.22
CA VAL A 53 -19.77 9.08 -13.96
C VAL A 53 -19.14 10.46 -13.78
N LYS A 54 -19.98 11.46 -13.55
CA LYS A 54 -19.53 12.86 -13.39
C LYS A 54 -18.77 13.03 -12.08
N ILE A 55 -17.62 13.69 -12.15
CA ILE A 55 -16.81 14.07 -10.98
C ILE A 55 -17.43 15.32 -10.35
N GLU A 56 -17.68 15.28 -9.04
CA GLU A 56 -18.13 16.39 -8.25
C GLU A 56 -16.98 17.02 -7.45
N GLU A 57 -17.14 18.30 -7.10
CA GLU A 57 -16.24 18.96 -6.16
C GLU A 57 -16.45 18.40 -4.75
N ALA A 58 -15.36 18.03 -4.08
CA ALA A 58 -15.42 17.58 -2.70
C ALA A 58 -15.79 18.73 -1.75
N ARG A 59 -16.91 18.61 -1.07
CA ARG A 59 -17.45 19.52 -0.06
C ARG A 59 -17.84 18.76 1.19
N GLU A 60 -18.04 19.45 2.31
CA GLU A 60 -18.39 18.80 3.57
C GLU A 60 -19.77 18.13 3.54
N ASP A 61 -20.69 18.62 2.74
CA ASP A 61 -22.03 18.05 2.54
C ASP A 61 -22.08 16.92 1.50
N SER A 62 -21.01 16.68 0.76
CA SER A 62 -20.94 15.65 -0.30
C SER A 62 -21.16 14.22 0.21
N PHE A 63 -20.97 13.97 1.51
CA PHE A 63 -20.95 12.60 2.06
C PHE A 63 -22.33 12.13 2.56
N THR A 64 -23.35 12.98 2.49
CA THR A 64 -24.70 12.63 2.93
C THR A 64 -25.26 11.47 2.14
N GLY A 65 -25.70 10.42 2.86
CA GLY A 65 -26.25 9.22 2.25
C GLY A 65 -25.26 8.25 1.64
N MET A 66 -23.93 8.46 1.88
CA MET A 66 -22.92 7.47 1.54
C MET A 66 -22.78 6.43 2.65
N ASP A 67 -22.57 5.16 2.28
CA ASP A 67 -22.25 4.08 3.21
C ASP A 67 -20.75 4.01 3.48
N PHE A 68 -19.94 4.20 2.43
CA PHE A 68 -18.47 4.13 2.48
C PHE A 68 -17.84 5.29 1.71
N VAL A 69 -16.70 5.78 2.22
CA VAL A 69 -15.84 6.74 1.53
C VAL A 69 -14.43 6.16 1.45
N LEU A 70 -13.91 5.97 0.24
CA LEU A 70 -12.53 5.57 -0.01
C LEU A 70 -11.68 6.83 -0.20
N GLY A 71 -10.71 7.05 0.69
CA GLY A 71 -9.84 8.23 0.65
C GLY A 71 -8.55 7.99 -0.11
N ALA A 72 -8.32 8.77 -1.16
CA ALA A 72 -7.09 8.79 -1.97
C ALA A 72 -6.51 10.21 -2.02
N VAL A 73 -6.47 10.88 -0.88
CA VAL A 73 -5.99 12.27 -0.73
C VAL A 73 -4.84 12.37 0.27
N LYS A 74 -4.15 13.51 0.30
CA LYS A 74 -3.08 13.78 1.27
C LYS A 74 -3.64 14.08 2.67
N ASN A 75 -2.81 13.92 3.71
CA ASN A 75 -3.16 14.11 5.12
C ASN A 75 -4.00 15.36 5.43
N PRO A 76 -3.67 16.58 4.93
CA PRO A 76 -4.47 17.76 5.26
C PRO A 76 -5.92 17.66 4.78
N MET A 77 -6.13 17.08 3.59
CA MET A 77 -7.48 16.91 3.03
C MET A 77 -8.23 15.79 3.74
N SER A 78 -7.54 14.68 4.08
CA SER A 78 -8.12 13.61 4.87
C SER A 78 -8.61 14.12 6.23
N ARG A 79 -7.76 14.83 6.98
CA ARG A 79 -8.15 15.45 8.27
C ARG A 79 -9.29 16.43 8.14
N ARG A 80 -9.34 17.22 7.06
CA ARG A 80 -10.41 18.17 6.80
C ARG A 80 -11.77 17.50 6.64
N PHE A 81 -11.83 16.45 5.83
CA PHE A 81 -13.11 15.83 5.47
C PHE A 81 -13.55 14.71 6.44
N ALA A 82 -12.64 14.11 7.19
CA ALA A 82 -12.97 13.01 8.10
C ALA A 82 -14.13 13.32 9.07
N PRO A 83 -14.22 14.50 9.73
CA PRO A 83 -15.36 14.81 10.60
C PRO A 83 -16.70 14.83 9.85
N ALA A 84 -16.74 15.40 8.65
CA ALA A 84 -17.97 15.45 7.84
C ALA A 84 -18.39 14.05 7.37
N ILE A 85 -17.42 13.19 6.99
CA ILE A 85 -17.67 11.81 6.60
C ILE A 85 -18.25 11.02 7.77
N VAL A 86 -17.62 11.06 8.93
CA VAL A 86 -18.08 10.33 10.12
C VAL A 86 -19.46 10.85 10.58
N ASN A 87 -19.68 12.15 10.59
CA ASN A 87 -20.97 12.74 10.96
C ASN A 87 -22.09 12.38 9.98
N SER A 88 -21.80 12.08 8.73
CA SER A 88 -22.79 11.59 7.76
C SER A 88 -23.21 10.13 8.00
N GLY A 89 -22.53 9.42 8.89
CA GLY A 89 -22.74 7.99 9.16
C GLY A 89 -21.97 7.05 8.22
N ALA A 90 -21.18 7.57 7.28
CA ALA A 90 -20.34 6.77 6.39
C ALA A 90 -19.09 6.25 7.10
N VAL A 91 -18.60 5.09 6.69
CA VAL A 91 -17.29 4.58 7.09
C VAL A 91 -16.22 5.11 6.15
N TYR A 92 -15.22 5.80 6.69
CA TYR A 92 -14.09 6.35 5.96
C TYR A 92 -12.91 5.38 5.96
N ILE A 93 -12.50 4.86 4.80
CA ILE A 93 -11.30 4.04 4.62
C ILE A 93 -10.22 4.92 4.03
N ASP A 94 -9.26 5.36 4.86
CA ASP A 94 -8.28 6.39 4.53
C ASP A 94 -6.91 5.82 4.15
N ASN A 95 -6.42 6.12 2.94
CA ASN A 95 -5.08 5.73 2.49
C ASN A 95 -3.97 6.69 2.94
N SER A 96 -4.31 7.85 3.48
CA SER A 96 -3.30 8.78 3.99
C SER A 96 -2.66 8.27 5.29
N SER A 97 -1.60 8.91 5.75
CA SER A 97 -1.02 8.60 7.06
C SER A 97 -1.69 9.35 8.21
N ALA A 98 -2.77 10.10 7.94
CA ALA A 98 -3.38 11.04 8.90
C ALA A 98 -3.83 10.37 10.20
N PHE A 99 -4.34 9.14 10.11
CA PHE A 99 -4.95 8.43 11.24
C PHE A 99 -4.25 7.10 11.59
N ARG A 100 -3.20 6.71 10.87
CA ARG A 100 -2.55 5.41 11.04
C ARG A 100 -2.01 5.14 12.44
N MET A 101 -1.62 6.20 13.17
CA MET A 101 -1.07 6.08 14.53
C MET A 101 -2.06 6.46 15.62
N ASP A 102 -3.30 6.79 15.27
CA ASP A 102 -4.37 7.02 16.23
C ASP A 102 -4.79 5.67 16.85
N PRO A 103 -4.73 5.50 18.20
CA PRO A 103 -5.10 4.24 18.85
C PRO A 103 -6.59 3.89 18.70
N GLU A 104 -7.45 4.86 18.46
CA GLU A 104 -8.89 4.67 18.26
C GLU A 104 -9.26 4.26 16.82
N VAL A 105 -8.33 4.39 15.88
CA VAL A 105 -8.54 4.06 14.47
C VAL A 105 -7.85 2.75 14.14
N PRO A 106 -8.56 1.69 13.72
CA PRO A 106 -7.93 0.45 13.30
C PRO A 106 -7.09 0.64 12.03
N LEU A 107 -5.90 0.03 12.03
CA LEU A 107 -4.97 -0.01 10.90
C LEU A 107 -4.96 -1.42 10.33
N VAL A 108 -5.47 -1.62 9.10
CA VAL A 108 -5.92 -2.93 8.64
C VAL A 108 -5.25 -3.40 7.35
N VAL A 109 -4.74 -4.63 7.40
CA VAL A 109 -4.44 -5.48 6.24
C VAL A 109 -5.37 -6.70 6.34
N PRO A 110 -6.37 -6.86 5.47
CA PRO A 110 -7.44 -7.85 5.64
C PRO A 110 -6.98 -9.29 5.87
N GLU A 111 -5.90 -9.71 5.23
CA GLU A 111 -5.35 -11.07 5.35
C GLU A 111 -4.61 -11.31 6.67
N ILE A 112 -4.23 -10.24 7.39
CA ILE A 112 -3.45 -10.32 8.64
C ILE A 112 -4.35 -10.08 9.84
N ASN A 113 -5.01 -8.93 9.88
CA ASN A 113 -5.81 -8.46 11.01
C ASN A 113 -7.18 -7.91 10.59
N GLY A 114 -7.82 -8.53 9.61
CA GLY A 114 -9.10 -8.07 9.04
C GLY A 114 -10.21 -7.85 10.06
N GLU A 115 -10.22 -8.62 11.17
CA GLU A 115 -11.20 -8.47 12.27
C GLU A 115 -11.09 -7.11 12.98
N ASP A 116 -9.94 -6.45 12.92
CA ASP A 116 -9.79 -5.13 13.53
C ASP A 116 -10.65 -4.07 12.83
N ALA A 117 -11.00 -4.26 11.56
CA ALA A 117 -11.87 -3.35 10.82
C ALA A 117 -13.21 -3.11 11.54
N PHE A 118 -13.75 -4.12 12.23
CA PHE A 118 -15.03 -4.03 12.95
C PHE A 118 -14.95 -3.23 14.25
N LYS A 119 -13.74 -2.87 14.71
CA LYS A 119 -13.52 -2.02 15.89
C LYS A 119 -13.56 -0.52 15.55
N ASN A 120 -13.81 -0.16 14.28
CA ASN A 120 -13.79 1.23 13.84
C ASN A 120 -14.89 2.07 14.50
N LYS A 121 -14.62 3.36 14.64
CA LYS A 121 -15.54 4.40 15.08
C LYS A 121 -15.86 5.38 13.93
N GLY A 122 -16.04 4.83 12.72
CA GLY A 122 -16.30 5.59 11.50
C GLY A 122 -15.06 5.84 10.64
N ILE A 123 -13.83 5.50 11.10
CA ILE A 123 -12.59 5.61 10.32
C ILE A 123 -11.82 4.30 10.41
N ILE A 124 -11.30 3.82 9.26
CA ILE A 124 -10.35 2.72 9.15
C ILE A 124 -9.14 3.23 8.37
N ALA A 125 -7.95 3.08 8.92
CA ALA A 125 -6.72 3.47 8.24
C ALA A 125 -6.19 2.34 7.36
N ASN A 126 -5.85 2.67 6.12
CA ASN A 126 -5.14 1.81 5.20
C ASN A 126 -3.63 2.05 5.37
N PRO A 127 -2.80 1.00 5.58
CA PRO A 127 -1.39 1.17 5.88
C PRO A 127 -0.56 1.73 4.73
N ASN A 128 0.71 2.01 5.01
CA ASN A 128 1.71 2.38 4.01
C ASN A 128 1.96 1.22 3.03
N CYS A 129 2.22 1.54 1.77
CA CYS A 129 2.39 0.55 0.71
C CYS A 129 3.53 -0.42 0.97
N SER A 130 4.70 0.07 1.42
CA SER A 130 5.85 -0.79 1.75
C SER A 130 5.56 -1.65 2.98
N SER A 131 4.84 -1.11 3.98
CA SER A 131 4.37 -1.87 5.14
C SER A 131 3.44 -3.01 4.71
N ILE A 132 2.43 -2.73 3.88
CA ILE A 132 1.50 -3.77 3.40
C ILE A 132 2.26 -4.89 2.70
N ILE A 133 3.10 -4.56 1.70
CA ILE A 133 3.82 -5.56 0.90
C ILE A 133 4.75 -6.40 1.78
N THR A 134 5.49 -5.76 2.70
CA THR A 134 6.39 -6.45 3.61
C THR A 134 5.62 -7.37 4.56
N LEU A 135 4.57 -6.86 5.20
CA LEU A 135 3.81 -7.61 6.18
C LEU A 135 3.02 -8.76 5.56
N MET A 136 2.54 -8.61 4.33
CA MET A 136 1.99 -9.72 3.54
C MET A 136 3.02 -10.83 3.37
N ALA A 137 4.24 -10.49 2.92
CA ALA A 137 5.30 -11.47 2.66
C ALA A 137 5.70 -12.26 3.92
N VAL A 138 5.65 -11.65 5.10
CA VAL A 138 6.06 -12.28 6.36
C VAL A 138 4.87 -12.78 7.20
N GLY A 139 3.63 -12.47 6.82
CA GLY A 139 2.42 -12.75 7.59
C GLY A 139 2.20 -14.23 7.87
N GLY A 140 2.47 -15.09 6.89
CA GLY A 140 2.43 -16.54 7.06
C GLY A 140 3.45 -17.05 8.09
N ILE A 141 4.67 -16.52 8.05
CA ILE A 141 5.75 -16.86 8.98
C ILE A 141 5.41 -16.36 10.39
N ALA A 142 4.83 -15.17 10.51
CA ALA A 142 4.42 -14.61 11.79
C ALA A 142 3.36 -15.46 12.52
N LYS A 143 2.53 -16.21 11.78
CA LYS A 143 1.57 -17.17 12.34
C LYS A 143 2.24 -18.43 12.92
N LEU A 144 3.42 -18.81 12.41
CA LEU A 144 4.19 -19.96 12.94
C LEU A 144 4.97 -19.58 14.20
N SER A 145 5.53 -18.37 14.23
CA SER A 145 6.32 -17.88 15.35
C SER A 145 6.34 -16.35 15.35
N PRO A 146 6.10 -15.68 16.49
CA PRO A 146 6.18 -14.23 16.56
C PRO A 146 7.51 -13.69 16.04
N ILE A 147 7.45 -12.65 15.19
CA ILE A 147 8.64 -11.97 14.69
C ILE A 147 9.16 -11.02 15.79
N LYS A 148 10.43 -11.16 16.14
CA LYS A 148 11.10 -10.33 17.15
C LYS A 148 11.74 -9.09 16.54
N SER A 149 12.35 -9.25 15.37
CA SER A 149 12.98 -8.13 14.65
C SER A 149 12.99 -8.35 13.16
N MET A 150 13.08 -7.25 12.41
CA MET A 150 13.29 -7.23 10.97
C MET A 150 14.34 -6.19 10.58
N VAL A 151 15.12 -6.51 9.56
CA VAL A 151 15.92 -5.58 8.79
C VAL A 151 15.31 -5.56 7.38
N ALA A 152 14.79 -4.41 6.96
CA ALA A 152 14.17 -4.24 5.66
C ALA A 152 14.91 -3.21 4.81
N CYS A 153 15.12 -3.52 3.54
CA CYS A 153 15.59 -2.56 2.56
C CYS A 153 14.58 -2.53 1.41
N THR A 154 13.97 -1.38 1.18
CA THR A 154 12.96 -1.23 0.13
C THR A 154 13.58 -0.66 -1.13
N TYR A 155 13.10 -1.12 -2.28
CA TYR A 155 13.40 -0.61 -3.62
C TYR A 155 12.08 -0.12 -4.21
N GLN A 156 11.78 1.18 -3.94
CA GLN A 156 10.45 1.73 -4.21
C GLN A 156 10.38 2.40 -5.59
N ALA A 157 9.41 1.96 -6.38
CA ALA A 157 9.10 2.53 -7.69
C ALA A 157 8.71 4.00 -7.62
N VAL A 158 8.97 4.76 -8.68
CA VAL A 158 8.71 6.20 -8.78
C VAL A 158 7.22 6.56 -8.67
N SER A 159 6.33 5.65 -9.04
CA SER A 159 4.87 5.83 -8.89
C SER A 159 4.41 5.98 -7.44
N GLY A 160 5.24 5.61 -6.45
CA GLY A 160 5.02 5.95 -5.04
C GLY A 160 5.00 7.46 -4.76
N ALA A 161 5.63 8.27 -5.63
CA ALA A 161 5.51 9.73 -5.63
C ALA A 161 4.32 10.25 -6.47
N GLY A 162 3.42 9.36 -6.90
CA GLY A 162 2.26 9.66 -7.72
C GLY A 162 2.59 9.86 -9.21
N GLN A 163 1.62 10.39 -9.96
CA GLN A 163 1.76 10.58 -11.41
C GLN A 163 2.98 11.46 -11.78
N ALA A 164 3.31 12.44 -10.95
CA ALA A 164 4.45 13.33 -11.20
C ALA A 164 5.79 12.57 -11.22
N GLY A 165 5.97 11.56 -10.35
CA GLY A 165 7.17 10.72 -10.34
C GLY A 165 7.32 9.87 -11.60
N LEU A 166 6.21 9.34 -12.13
CA LEU A 166 6.19 8.60 -13.40
C LEU A 166 6.63 9.50 -14.56
N VAL A 167 5.97 10.65 -14.69
CA VAL A 167 6.28 11.63 -15.74
C VAL A 167 7.73 12.09 -15.69
N GLU A 168 8.28 12.32 -14.48
CA GLU A 168 9.67 12.73 -14.34
C GLU A 168 10.65 11.63 -14.77
N LEU A 169 10.44 10.36 -14.38
CA LEU A 169 11.32 9.27 -14.83
C LEU A 169 11.30 9.13 -16.36
N GLU A 170 10.12 9.16 -16.98
CA GLU A 170 9.99 9.08 -18.44
C GLU A 170 10.71 10.24 -19.13
N ALA A 171 10.51 11.47 -18.67
CA ALA A 171 11.15 12.66 -19.22
C ALA A 171 12.69 12.60 -19.06
N GLN A 172 13.19 12.13 -17.92
CA GLN A 172 14.63 11.97 -17.70
C GLN A 172 15.22 10.88 -18.59
N MET A 173 14.54 9.75 -18.78
CA MET A 173 14.98 8.67 -19.68
C MET A 173 15.05 9.17 -21.13
N LEU A 174 14.06 9.91 -21.59
CA LEU A 174 14.03 10.51 -22.93
C LEU A 174 15.18 11.52 -23.11
N ALA A 175 15.39 12.41 -22.15
CA ALA A 175 16.48 13.38 -22.18
C ALA A 175 17.86 12.70 -22.30
N LEU A 176 18.08 11.63 -21.51
CA LEU A 176 19.34 10.84 -21.61
C LEU A 176 19.51 10.17 -22.96
N ALA A 177 18.44 9.59 -23.52
CA ALA A 177 18.47 8.98 -24.85
C ALA A 177 18.80 9.98 -25.96
N GLU A 178 18.39 11.24 -25.80
CA GLU A 178 18.67 12.35 -26.70
C GLU A 178 20.03 13.05 -26.43
N GLY A 179 20.82 12.57 -25.48
CA GLY A 179 22.09 13.19 -25.07
C GLY A 179 21.92 14.53 -24.33
N LYS A 180 20.74 14.81 -23.81
CA LYS A 180 20.41 16.03 -23.06
C LYS A 180 20.60 15.79 -21.55
N LYS A 181 20.79 16.89 -20.81
CA LYS A 181 20.84 16.84 -19.33
C LYS A 181 19.44 16.65 -18.75
N PRO A 182 19.20 15.60 -17.93
CA PRO A 182 17.93 15.41 -17.24
C PRO A 182 17.66 16.50 -16.19
N GLU A 183 16.41 16.87 -16.02
CA GLU A 183 15.96 17.76 -14.95
C GLU A 183 15.31 16.97 -13.80
N ALA A 184 15.65 17.30 -12.56
CA ALA A 184 14.99 16.79 -11.35
C ALA A 184 14.05 17.86 -10.80
N LYS A 185 12.76 17.53 -10.63
CA LYS A 185 11.70 18.42 -10.15
C LYS A 185 10.89 17.82 -9.00
N VAL A 186 10.64 16.52 -9.06
CA VAL A 186 9.89 15.74 -8.06
C VAL A 186 10.85 15.08 -7.08
N PHE A 187 11.96 14.54 -7.60
CA PHE A 187 13.00 13.92 -6.78
C PHE A 187 14.14 14.91 -6.49
N PRO A 188 14.86 14.74 -5.37
CA PRO A 188 15.94 15.67 -4.99
C PRO A 188 17.12 15.68 -5.99
N THR A 189 17.25 14.63 -6.80
CA THR A 189 18.27 14.49 -7.84
C THR A 189 17.73 13.64 -8.99
N GLN A 190 18.50 13.51 -10.07
CA GLN A 190 18.18 12.59 -11.17
C GLN A 190 17.90 11.19 -10.65
N ILE A 191 16.73 10.63 -11.04
CA ILE A 191 16.35 9.25 -10.70
C ILE A 191 16.64 8.27 -11.84
N ALA A 192 16.56 8.69 -13.10
CA ALA A 192 16.90 7.82 -14.22
C ALA A 192 18.36 7.35 -14.12
N MET A 193 18.58 6.02 -14.18
CA MET A 193 19.88 5.37 -14.02
C MET A 193 20.55 5.65 -12.65
N ASN A 194 19.77 5.90 -11.60
CA ASN A 194 20.26 6.21 -10.26
C ASN A 194 19.39 5.57 -9.19
N VAL A 195 19.87 5.54 -7.94
CA VAL A 195 19.11 5.18 -6.74
C VAL A 195 19.24 6.29 -5.70
N ILE A 196 18.15 6.59 -4.98
CA ILE A 196 18.12 7.64 -3.97
C ILE A 196 17.75 6.99 -2.63
N PRO A 197 18.71 6.85 -1.68
CA PRO A 197 18.49 6.15 -0.40
C PRO A 197 17.81 7.08 0.65
N HIS A 198 16.78 7.79 0.22
CA HIS A 198 16.03 8.72 1.06
C HIS A 198 14.62 8.91 0.51
N ILE A 199 13.60 8.55 1.29
CA ILE A 199 12.19 8.76 0.97
C ILE A 199 11.49 9.30 2.23
N GLY A 200 10.71 10.37 2.08
CA GLY A 200 10.01 11.03 3.18
C GLY A 200 10.83 12.13 3.85
N ASP A 201 10.35 12.59 5.00
CA ASP A 201 10.96 13.65 5.78
C ASP A 201 11.93 13.06 6.83
N GLU A 202 13.08 13.70 7.02
CA GLU A 202 14.10 13.29 7.98
C GLU A 202 13.63 13.56 9.42
N LEU A 203 13.90 12.61 10.31
CA LEU A 203 13.55 12.66 11.73
C LEU A 203 14.82 12.81 12.60
N GLU A 204 14.65 13.27 13.84
CA GLU A 204 15.76 13.50 14.80
C GLU A 204 16.60 12.23 15.09
N ASN A 205 16.03 11.04 14.91
CA ASN A 205 16.73 9.77 15.13
C ASN A 205 17.55 9.29 13.91
N GLY A 206 17.64 10.10 12.85
CA GLY A 206 18.37 9.77 11.62
C GLY A 206 17.65 8.83 10.66
N TYR A 207 16.40 8.46 10.95
CA TYR A 207 15.50 7.77 10.02
C TYR A 207 14.60 8.77 9.31
N THR A 208 13.97 8.34 8.23
CA THR A 208 12.87 9.10 7.64
C THR A 208 11.52 8.65 8.21
N ASP A 209 10.50 9.49 8.04
CA ASP A 209 9.12 9.14 8.42
C ASP A 209 8.64 7.90 7.66
N GLU A 210 9.06 7.71 6.40
CA GLU A 210 8.74 6.52 5.59
C GLU A 210 9.33 5.25 6.20
N GLU A 211 10.58 5.28 6.64
CA GLU A 211 11.28 4.16 7.27
C GLU A 211 10.65 3.77 8.62
N MET A 212 10.24 4.76 9.42
CA MET A 212 9.60 4.53 10.71
C MET A 212 8.20 3.92 10.60
N LYS A 213 7.52 4.10 9.45
CA LYS A 213 6.21 3.45 9.20
C LYS A 213 6.33 1.93 9.26
N MET A 214 7.42 1.35 8.75
CA MET A 214 7.61 -0.11 8.77
C MET A 214 7.54 -0.68 10.19
N GLN A 215 8.19 -0.04 11.16
CA GLN A 215 8.13 -0.47 12.55
C GLN A 215 6.79 -0.18 13.21
N ASN A 216 6.33 1.07 13.10
CA ASN A 216 5.17 1.54 13.84
C ASN A 216 3.87 0.86 13.36
N GLU A 217 3.69 0.74 12.05
CA GLU A 217 2.56 0.04 11.45
C GLU A 217 2.67 -1.48 11.65
N GLY A 218 3.87 -2.04 11.51
CA GLY A 218 4.13 -3.47 11.74
C GLY A 218 3.74 -3.93 13.15
N ARG A 219 4.05 -3.13 14.18
CA ARG A 219 3.63 -3.39 15.57
C ARG A 219 2.13 -3.48 15.72
N ARG A 220 1.41 -2.59 15.06
CA ARG A 220 -0.06 -2.51 15.13
C ARG A 220 -0.71 -3.67 14.37
N ILE A 221 -0.30 -3.89 13.12
CA ILE A 221 -0.93 -4.85 12.20
C ILE A 221 -0.66 -6.30 12.64
N LEU A 222 0.57 -6.60 13.08
CA LEU A 222 0.94 -7.94 13.57
C LEU A 222 0.57 -8.18 15.04
N HIS A 223 0.06 -7.16 15.76
CA HIS A 223 -0.16 -7.22 17.21
C HIS A 223 1.11 -7.60 17.99
N LEU A 224 2.27 -7.10 17.56
CA LEU A 224 3.57 -7.34 18.17
C LEU A 224 4.17 -6.00 18.69
N PRO A 225 3.75 -5.48 19.83
CA PRO A 225 4.17 -4.17 20.34
C PRO A 225 5.69 -4.05 20.53
N GLU A 226 6.37 -5.16 20.77
CA GLU A 226 7.83 -5.24 20.99
C GLU A 226 8.62 -5.48 19.69
N LEU A 227 7.96 -5.54 18.52
CA LEU A 227 8.64 -5.72 17.24
C LEU A 227 9.66 -4.60 17.01
N LYS A 228 10.89 -4.98 16.69
CA LYS A 228 11.97 -4.05 16.33
C LYS A 228 12.23 -4.11 14.83
N VAL A 229 12.20 -2.97 14.17
CA VAL A 229 12.48 -2.90 12.73
C VAL A 229 13.49 -1.80 12.46
N THR A 230 14.52 -2.13 11.70
CA THR A 230 15.34 -1.12 11.01
C THR A 230 15.03 -1.19 9.52
N CYS A 231 14.82 -0.03 8.91
CA CYS A 231 14.43 0.04 7.50
C CYS A 231 15.27 1.10 6.78
N THR A 232 15.68 0.80 5.55
CA THR A 232 16.23 1.79 4.61
C THR A 232 15.32 1.85 3.40
N CYS A 233 14.77 3.02 3.12
CA CYS A 233 13.88 3.22 1.98
C CYS A 233 14.63 3.85 0.80
N VAL A 234 14.69 3.12 -0.31
CA VAL A 234 15.42 3.54 -1.51
C VAL A 234 14.46 3.76 -2.68
N ARG A 235 14.49 4.94 -3.30
CA ARG A 235 13.82 5.20 -4.58
C ARG A 235 14.66 4.64 -5.71
N VAL A 236 14.04 3.86 -6.59
CA VAL A 236 14.71 3.23 -7.75
C VAL A 236 14.02 3.65 -9.06
N PRO A 237 14.73 3.59 -10.22
CA PRO A 237 14.19 3.99 -11.52
C PRO A 237 13.31 2.88 -12.12
N VAL A 238 12.29 2.50 -11.37
CA VAL A 238 11.27 1.50 -11.73
C VAL A 238 9.91 2.19 -11.73
N MET A 239 9.11 1.96 -12.75
CA MET A 239 7.84 2.66 -12.92
C MET A 239 6.81 2.26 -11.88
N ARG A 240 6.62 0.97 -11.63
CA ARG A 240 5.56 0.40 -10.79
C ARG A 240 6.04 -0.86 -10.08
N SER A 241 5.42 -1.22 -8.97
CA SER A 241 5.76 -2.27 -8.00
C SER A 241 6.99 -1.96 -7.14
N HIS A 242 6.83 -2.18 -5.84
CA HIS A 242 7.94 -2.10 -4.88
C HIS A 242 8.55 -3.48 -4.68
N SER A 243 9.87 -3.50 -4.50
CA SER A 243 10.60 -4.69 -4.09
C SER A 243 11.19 -4.46 -2.70
N ILE A 244 11.24 -5.49 -1.87
CA ILE A 244 11.79 -5.40 -0.53
C ILE A 244 12.66 -6.64 -0.24
N SER A 245 13.88 -6.39 0.25
CA SER A 245 14.71 -7.39 0.90
C SER A 245 14.41 -7.35 2.40
N VAL A 246 14.07 -8.50 2.96
CA VAL A 246 13.73 -8.64 4.38
C VAL A 246 14.58 -9.71 5.01
N THR A 247 15.28 -9.38 6.11
CA THR A 247 15.83 -10.35 7.04
C THR A 247 15.05 -10.24 8.33
N LEU A 248 14.49 -11.34 8.80
CA LEU A 248 13.65 -11.37 10.00
C LEU A 248 14.17 -12.42 10.98
N ARG A 249 13.93 -12.17 12.27
CA ARG A 249 14.20 -13.11 13.36
C ARG A 249 12.91 -13.47 14.06
N THR A 250 12.67 -14.76 14.23
CA THR A 250 11.50 -15.30 14.91
C THR A 250 11.80 -15.69 16.36
N ALA A 251 10.77 -15.90 17.17
CA ALA A 251 10.92 -16.28 18.58
C ALA A 251 11.46 -17.72 18.74
N ARG A 252 11.12 -18.62 17.79
CA ARG A 252 11.72 -19.96 17.66
C ARG A 252 12.24 -20.12 16.24
N LYS A 253 13.15 -21.04 16.02
CA LYS A 253 13.61 -21.38 14.67
C LYS A 253 12.41 -21.82 13.81
N VAL A 254 12.33 -21.23 12.61
CA VAL A 254 11.43 -21.63 11.53
C VAL A 254 12.32 -22.04 10.36
N SER A 255 12.19 -23.28 9.93
CA SER A 255 12.96 -23.76 8.78
C SER A 255 12.49 -23.12 7.47
N VAL A 256 13.34 -23.12 6.45
CA VAL A 256 12.98 -22.63 5.11
C VAL A 256 11.75 -23.39 4.55
N ALA A 257 11.67 -24.69 4.80
CA ALA A 257 10.55 -25.51 4.35
C ALA A 257 9.22 -25.08 5.04
N GLU A 258 9.23 -24.87 6.36
CA GLU A 258 8.06 -24.37 7.11
C GLU A 258 7.67 -22.96 6.61
N ALA A 259 8.65 -22.07 6.38
CA ALA A 259 8.42 -20.73 5.89
C ALA A 259 7.80 -20.74 4.47
N ASN A 260 8.33 -21.55 3.57
CA ASN A 260 7.81 -21.70 2.21
C ASN A 260 6.37 -22.22 2.21
N GLU A 261 6.06 -23.21 3.03
CA GLU A 261 4.70 -23.72 3.16
C GLU A 261 3.74 -22.68 3.73
N ALA A 262 4.18 -21.95 4.77
CA ALA A 262 3.39 -20.89 5.35
C ALA A 262 3.11 -19.73 4.36
N ILE A 263 4.09 -19.35 3.55
CA ILE A 263 3.91 -18.32 2.50
C ILE A 263 2.97 -18.83 1.41
N ARG A 264 3.13 -20.09 0.97
CA ARG A 264 2.27 -20.71 -0.05
C ARG A 264 0.80 -20.77 0.37
N ALA A 265 0.56 -21.08 1.64
CA ALA A 265 -0.77 -21.14 2.21
C ALA A 265 -1.35 -19.76 2.58
N PHE A 266 -0.54 -18.69 2.58
CA PHE A 266 -0.98 -17.37 3.02
C PHE A 266 -1.78 -16.66 1.92
N PRO A 267 -3.04 -16.25 2.19
CA PRO A 267 -3.87 -15.56 1.20
C PRO A 267 -3.18 -14.30 0.67
N GLY A 268 -3.28 -14.04 -0.63
CA GLY A 268 -2.71 -12.86 -1.26
C GLY A 268 -1.20 -12.92 -1.50
N CYS A 269 -0.53 -14.05 -1.16
CA CYS A 269 0.86 -14.29 -1.49
C CYS A 269 1.04 -15.34 -2.59
N ARG A 270 2.13 -15.22 -3.33
CA ARG A 270 2.61 -16.24 -4.29
C ARG A 270 4.08 -16.53 -4.03
N LEU A 271 4.39 -17.77 -3.69
CA LEU A 271 5.78 -18.22 -3.55
C LEU A 271 6.37 -18.56 -4.91
N ILE A 272 7.59 -18.10 -5.17
CA ILE A 272 8.41 -18.40 -6.36
C ILE A 272 9.65 -19.16 -5.90
N GLU A 273 9.82 -20.39 -6.39
CA GLU A 273 10.93 -21.30 -6.03
C GLU A 273 11.73 -21.81 -7.24
N ASP A 274 11.32 -21.48 -8.46
CA ASP A 274 11.97 -21.93 -9.70
C ASP A 274 13.18 -21.05 -10.04
N TYR A 275 14.26 -21.19 -9.26
CA TYR A 275 15.47 -20.40 -9.47
C TYR A 275 16.36 -20.95 -10.59
N ASP A 276 16.27 -22.23 -10.93
CA ASP A 276 16.98 -22.84 -12.05
C ASP A 276 16.47 -22.30 -13.39
N GLY A 277 15.16 -22.06 -13.48
CA GLY A 277 14.54 -21.33 -14.58
C GLY A 277 14.76 -19.81 -14.56
N ARG A 278 15.54 -19.29 -13.60
CA ARG A 278 15.78 -17.86 -13.37
C ARG A 278 14.51 -17.06 -13.14
N ASN A 279 13.54 -17.68 -12.52
CA ASN A 279 12.27 -17.06 -12.16
C ASN A 279 12.38 -16.46 -10.76
N TYR A 280 12.31 -15.15 -10.67
CA TYR A 280 12.39 -14.37 -9.42
C TYR A 280 11.24 -13.39 -9.36
N PRO A 281 10.71 -13.06 -8.16
CA PRO A 281 9.76 -11.96 -8.04
C PRO A 281 10.36 -10.64 -8.52
N THR A 282 9.79 -10.06 -9.57
CA THR A 282 10.25 -8.76 -10.11
C THR A 282 9.12 -7.74 -10.20
N PRO A 283 9.45 -6.44 -10.28
CA PRO A 283 8.44 -5.40 -10.47
C PRO A 283 7.60 -5.57 -11.74
N LEU A 284 8.18 -6.10 -12.82
CA LEU A 284 7.44 -6.34 -14.06
C LEU A 284 6.34 -7.40 -13.89
N ASP A 285 6.62 -8.47 -13.14
CA ASP A 285 5.69 -9.58 -12.92
C ASP A 285 4.54 -9.18 -11.97
N THR A 286 4.83 -8.27 -11.04
CA THR A 286 3.88 -7.91 -9.96
C THR A 286 3.10 -6.62 -10.23
N SER A 287 3.40 -5.91 -11.32
CA SER A 287 2.64 -4.73 -11.71
C SER A 287 1.24 -5.09 -12.22
N ASN A 288 0.24 -4.27 -11.86
CA ASN A 288 -1.16 -4.40 -12.26
C ASN A 288 -1.88 -5.68 -11.78
N GLN A 289 -1.42 -6.28 -10.66
CA GLN A 289 -2.06 -7.44 -10.03
C GLN A 289 -1.95 -7.34 -8.49
N ASP A 290 -2.71 -8.14 -7.74
CA ASP A 290 -2.89 -7.96 -6.30
C ASP A 290 -2.01 -8.84 -5.41
N LEU A 291 -1.40 -9.90 -5.98
CA LEU A 291 -0.60 -10.82 -5.18
C LEU A 291 0.76 -10.19 -4.83
N VAL A 292 1.20 -10.41 -3.61
CA VAL A 292 2.59 -10.19 -3.22
C VAL A 292 3.39 -11.44 -3.54
N TRP A 293 4.35 -11.32 -4.44
CA TRP A 293 5.23 -12.43 -4.79
C TRP A 293 6.42 -12.46 -3.86
N VAL A 294 6.69 -13.65 -3.33
CA VAL A 294 7.78 -13.91 -2.38
C VAL A 294 8.71 -14.97 -2.95
N GLY A 295 9.99 -14.77 -2.79
CA GLY A 295 10.98 -15.75 -3.22
C GLY A 295 12.31 -15.56 -2.50
N ARG A 296 13.33 -16.33 -2.88
CA ARG A 296 14.64 -16.24 -2.27
C ARG A 296 14.62 -16.47 -0.76
N VAL A 297 13.70 -17.29 -0.26
CA VAL A 297 13.63 -17.66 1.16
C VAL A 297 14.81 -18.54 1.50
N ARG A 298 15.58 -18.16 2.51
CA ARG A 298 16.80 -18.85 2.95
C ARG A 298 17.10 -18.56 4.42
N GLU A 299 17.93 -19.40 5.03
CA GLU A 299 18.41 -19.13 6.39
C GLU A 299 19.25 -17.84 6.43
N ASP A 300 19.13 -17.09 7.50
CA ASP A 300 20.04 -16.00 7.85
C ASP A 300 21.35 -16.62 8.40
N LEU A 301 22.48 -16.23 7.83
CA LEU A 301 23.78 -16.74 8.28
C LEU A 301 24.28 -16.08 9.57
N THR A 302 23.56 -15.08 10.06
CA THR A 302 23.97 -14.31 11.26
C THR A 302 23.14 -14.62 12.49
N ASP A 303 22.01 -15.32 12.35
CA ASP A 303 21.13 -15.71 13.47
C ASP A 303 20.43 -17.04 13.16
N GLU A 304 20.54 -18.01 14.08
CA GLU A 304 19.93 -19.35 13.91
C GLU A 304 18.41 -19.37 13.83
N ASN A 305 17.73 -18.33 14.34
CA ASN A 305 16.30 -18.11 14.24
C ASN A 305 15.93 -17.15 13.12
N GLY A 306 16.90 -16.82 12.27
CA GLY A 306 16.78 -15.84 11.20
C GLY A 306 16.40 -16.45 9.85
N LEU A 307 15.58 -15.72 9.10
CA LEU A 307 15.25 -15.98 7.71
C LEU A 307 15.45 -14.72 6.88
N THR A 308 15.91 -14.89 5.66
CA THR A 308 16.00 -13.81 4.67
C THR A 308 15.16 -14.16 3.45
N LEU A 309 14.43 -13.19 2.93
CA LEU A 309 13.57 -13.34 1.75
C LEU A 309 13.56 -12.07 0.88
N TRP A 310 13.03 -12.21 -0.30
CA TRP A 310 12.76 -11.13 -1.23
C TRP A 310 11.27 -11.13 -1.58
N CYS A 311 10.64 -9.95 -1.64
CA CYS A 311 9.27 -9.84 -2.09
C CYS A 311 9.06 -8.65 -3.03
N CYS A 312 8.06 -8.77 -3.88
CA CYS A 312 7.57 -7.73 -4.79
C CYS A 312 6.05 -7.62 -4.71
N GLY A 313 5.53 -6.41 -4.85
CA GLY A 313 4.10 -6.19 -4.92
C GLY A 313 3.75 -4.82 -5.50
N ASP A 314 2.58 -4.72 -6.09
CA ASP A 314 2.09 -3.47 -6.67
C ASP A 314 1.63 -2.51 -5.58
N GLN A 315 2.36 -1.42 -5.41
CA GLN A 315 2.12 -0.44 -4.35
C GLN A 315 0.86 0.41 -4.59
N ILE A 316 0.35 0.49 -5.83
CA ILE A 316 -0.90 1.20 -6.14
C ILE A 316 -2.09 0.27 -5.92
N ARG A 317 -1.94 -1.04 -6.21
CA ARG A 317 -2.97 -2.06 -6.00
C ARG A 317 -2.94 -2.59 -4.57
N LYS A 318 -2.27 -3.72 -4.32
CA LYS A 318 -2.22 -4.30 -2.96
C LYS A 318 -1.70 -3.31 -1.94
N GLY A 319 -0.71 -2.50 -2.28
CA GLY A 319 -0.15 -1.49 -1.39
C GLY A 319 -1.08 -0.30 -1.08
N ALA A 320 -2.21 -0.14 -1.78
CA ALA A 320 -3.13 0.99 -1.59
C ALA A 320 -4.59 0.64 -1.95
N ALA A 321 -4.94 0.75 -3.25
CA ALA A 321 -6.32 0.68 -3.72
C ALA A 321 -6.99 -0.68 -3.43
N ALA A 322 -6.33 -1.78 -3.76
CA ALA A 322 -6.87 -3.11 -3.54
C ALA A 322 -7.04 -3.42 -2.04
N ASN A 323 -6.06 -3.05 -1.20
CA ASN A 323 -6.19 -3.23 0.25
C ASN A 323 -7.38 -2.44 0.83
N ALA A 324 -7.58 -1.19 0.38
CA ALA A 324 -8.71 -0.37 0.82
C ALA A 324 -10.07 -0.96 0.37
N VAL A 325 -10.17 -1.44 -0.88
CA VAL A 325 -11.38 -2.10 -1.37
C VAL A 325 -11.61 -3.46 -0.69
N GLN A 326 -10.55 -4.20 -0.36
CA GLN A 326 -10.64 -5.44 0.42
C GLN A 326 -11.15 -5.17 1.84
N ILE A 327 -10.74 -4.06 2.48
CA ILE A 327 -11.31 -3.64 3.77
C ILE A 327 -12.81 -3.38 3.61
N LEU A 328 -13.22 -2.62 2.58
CA LEU A 328 -14.64 -2.39 2.29
C LEU A 328 -15.37 -3.72 2.07
N LYS A 329 -14.82 -4.61 1.24
CA LYS A 329 -15.38 -5.95 0.98
C LYS A 329 -15.58 -6.73 2.27
N ARG A 330 -14.58 -6.75 3.16
CA ARG A 330 -14.67 -7.41 4.47
C ARG A 330 -15.80 -6.85 5.33
N MET A 331 -16.03 -5.51 5.28
CA MET A 331 -17.09 -4.83 6.04
C MET A 331 -18.49 -5.19 5.53
N ILE A 332 -18.67 -5.48 4.25
CA ILE A 332 -19.99 -5.79 3.66
C ILE A 332 -20.33 -7.28 3.64
N GLU A 333 -19.34 -8.17 3.80
CA GLU A 333 -19.51 -9.63 3.85
C GLU A 333 -19.73 -10.16 5.27
N ALA A 334 -19.68 -9.32 6.28
CA ALA A 334 -19.98 -9.64 7.69
C ALA A 334 -21.47 -9.44 7.99
#